data_3340fd6a23cefa197eba3df03ce08443
#
_entry.id   3340fd6a23cefa197eba3df03ce08443
#
_cell.length_a   1.000
_cell.length_b   1.000
_cell.length_c   1.000
_cell.angle_alpha   90.00
_cell.angle_beta   90.00
_cell.angle_gamma   90.00
#
_symmetry.space_group_name_H-M   'P 1'
#
loop_
_entity.id
_entity.type
_entity.pdbx_description
1 polymer ?
#
loop_
_entity_poly.entity_id
_entity_poly.type
_entity_poly.pdbx_seq_one_letter_code
_entity_poly.pdbx_strand_id
1 'polypeptide(L)'
;LKRIEVIFTPPASHMVGDGFKVHQFIPSVKGLDMKRMDPFLMLDYNAKQHVEASSKPKGVGVHPHRGFETVTLAYKGRIAHHDSAGNAGVIGEGDVQWMTAASGVLHKEYYEEEWAREGGDFQMVQLWVNLPRKYKEEKPRYQALASNDFERVYLCLLYTSPSPRDGAT
;
A
#
# COMPACT_ATOMS: atom_id res chain seq x y z
N LEU A 1 -3.48 -6.93 28.86
CA LEU A 1 -2.28 -6.84 27.99
C LEU A 1 -2.62 -7.39 26.62
N LYS A 2 -2.26 -6.66 25.55
CA LYS A 2 -2.35 -7.15 24.18
C LYS A 2 -1.27 -8.23 24.00
N ARG A 3 -1.61 -9.31 23.29
CA ARG A 3 -0.67 -10.40 22.96
C ARG A 3 -0.74 -10.70 21.47
N ILE A 4 0.35 -11.21 20.90
CA ILE A 4 0.37 -11.76 19.55
C ILE A 4 -0.44 -13.07 19.62
N GLU A 5 -1.48 -13.17 18.78
CA GLU A 5 -2.32 -14.36 18.70
C GLU A 5 -1.75 -15.35 17.69
N VAL A 6 -1.25 -14.85 16.57
CA VAL A 6 -0.72 -15.68 15.50
C VAL A 6 0.31 -14.90 14.68
N ILE A 7 1.32 -15.61 14.18
CA ILE A 7 2.29 -15.12 13.22
C ILE A 7 2.17 -15.98 11.97
N PHE A 8 2.01 -15.34 10.83
CA PHE A 8 1.90 -16.02 9.55
C PHE A 8 3.21 -15.94 8.76
N THR A 9 3.51 -16.99 8.02
CA THR A 9 4.59 -16.96 7.04
C THR A 9 4.14 -16.16 5.80
N PRO A 10 5.01 -15.29 5.25
CA PRO A 10 4.69 -14.57 4.03
C PRO A 10 4.31 -15.53 2.90
N PRO A 11 3.23 -15.29 2.15
CA PRO A 11 2.91 -16.08 0.96
C PRO A 11 3.95 -15.84 -0.14
N ALA A 12 4.01 -16.74 -1.11
CA ALA A 12 4.86 -16.58 -2.28
C ALA A 12 4.51 -15.27 -3.01
N SER A 13 5.54 -14.59 -3.53
CA SER A 13 5.32 -13.36 -4.30
C SER A 13 4.77 -13.67 -5.69
N HIS A 14 3.99 -12.73 -6.22
CA HIS A 14 3.50 -12.74 -7.61
C HIS A 14 3.58 -11.34 -8.21
N MET A 15 3.42 -11.25 -9.52
CA MET A 15 3.42 -9.96 -10.23
C MET A 15 2.00 -9.38 -10.27
N VAL A 16 1.90 -8.08 -10.01
CA VAL A 16 0.71 -7.26 -10.27
C VAL A 16 1.09 -6.29 -11.38
N GLY A 17 0.42 -6.41 -12.52
CA GLY A 17 0.89 -5.79 -13.75
C GLY A 17 2.27 -6.32 -14.16
N ASP A 18 3.06 -5.45 -14.77
CA ASP A 18 4.45 -5.74 -15.17
C ASP A 18 5.48 -5.02 -14.27
N GLY A 19 5.02 -4.29 -13.25
CA GLY A 19 5.88 -3.48 -12.37
C GLY A 19 6.01 -4.02 -10.94
N PHE A 20 4.94 -4.46 -10.32
CA PHE A 20 4.94 -4.69 -8.88
C PHE A 20 4.98 -6.17 -8.52
N LYS A 21 6.05 -6.59 -7.83
CA LYS A 21 6.21 -7.94 -7.29
C LYS A 21 5.82 -7.95 -5.82
N VAL A 22 4.67 -8.53 -5.48
CA VAL A 22 4.07 -8.41 -4.16
C VAL A 22 3.90 -9.75 -3.44
N HIS A 23 3.93 -9.70 -2.12
CA HIS A 23 3.43 -10.74 -1.23
C HIS A 23 2.06 -10.30 -0.74
N GLN A 24 1.00 -11.01 -1.14
CA GLN A 24 -0.37 -10.68 -0.73
C GLN A 24 -0.71 -11.33 0.59
N PHE A 25 -0.66 -10.56 1.69
CA PHE A 25 -0.98 -11.08 3.03
C PHE A 25 -2.47 -11.21 3.26
N ILE A 26 -3.25 -10.23 2.86
CA ILE A 26 -4.72 -10.26 2.90
C ILE A 26 -5.21 -10.29 1.45
N PRO A 27 -6.07 -11.25 1.08
CA PRO A 27 -6.65 -12.35 1.86
C PRO A 27 -5.89 -13.68 1.77
N SER A 28 -4.68 -13.70 1.17
CA SER A 28 -4.05 -14.95 0.69
C SER A 28 -3.41 -15.83 1.76
N VAL A 29 -3.22 -15.30 2.97
CA VAL A 29 -2.66 -16.09 4.07
C VAL A 29 -3.64 -17.15 4.54
N LYS A 30 -3.22 -18.42 4.47
CA LYS A 30 -4.06 -19.56 4.89
C LYS A 30 -4.43 -19.46 6.37
N GLY A 31 -5.71 -19.60 6.65
CA GLY A 31 -6.26 -19.54 8.02
C GLY A 31 -6.63 -18.13 8.49
N LEU A 32 -6.51 -17.13 7.63
CA LEU A 32 -6.95 -15.77 7.93
C LEU A 32 -8.49 -15.69 7.93
N ASP A 33 -9.06 -15.18 9.02
CA ASP A 33 -10.50 -14.90 9.09
C ASP A 33 -10.79 -13.49 8.57
N MET A 34 -11.36 -13.41 7.37
CA MET A 34 -11.66 -12.13 6.71
C MET A 34 -12.69 -11.27 7.45
N LYS A 35 -13.57 -11.86 8.29
CA LYS A 35 -14.47 -11.08 9.13
C LYS A 35 -13.72 -10.32 10.22
N ARG A 36 -12.61 -10.88 10.69
CA ARG A 36 -11.74 -10.21 11.67
C ARG A 36 -10.84 -9.17 11.03
N MET A 37 -10.61 -9.27 9.73
CA MET A 37 -9.79 -8.31 8.99
C MET A 37 -10.56 -7.05 8.59
N ASP A 38 -11.90 -7.08 8.61
CA ASP A 38 -12.70 -5.88 8.29
C ASP A 38 -12.25 -4.67 9.13
N PRO A 39 -12.00 -3.50 8.54
CA PRO A 39 -12.32 -3.12 7.17
C PRO A 39 -11.23 -3.43 6.10
N PHE A 40 -10.19 -4.19 6.42
CA PHE A 40 -9.09 -4.46 5.49
C PHE A 40 -9.43 -5.59 4.53
N LEU A 41 -9.48 -5.29 3.23
CA LEU A 41 -9.83 -6.23 2.17
C LEU A 41 -8.59 -6.86 1.52
N MET A 42 -7.51 -6.10 1.41
CA MET A 42 -6.26 -6.54 0.81
C MET A 42 -5.07 -5.84 1.48
N LEU A 43 -3.98 -6.58 1.62
CA LEU A 43 -2.68 -6.04 1.95
C LEU A 43 -1.63 -6.70 1.06
N ASP A 44 -1.06 -5.91 0.17
CA ASP A 44 0.07 -6.28 -0.67
C ASP A 44 1.35 -5.60 -0.18
N TYR A 45 2.39 -6.38 -0.01
CA TYR A 45 3.72 -5.89 0.32
C TYR A 45 4.69 -6.15 -0.82
N ASN A 46 5.16 -5.08 -1.46
CA ASN A 46 6.30 -5.13 -2.35
C ASN A 46 7.56 -5.01 -1.51
N ALA A 47 8.23 -6.14 -1.30
CA ALA A 47 9.48 -6.19 -0.54
C ALA A 47 10.56 -5.38 -1.26
N LYS A 48 11.47 -4.77 -0.49
CA LYS A 48 12.57 -3.98 -1.04
C LYS A 48 13.32 -4.79 -2.11
N GLN A 49 13.40 -4.22 -3.31
CA GLN A 49 14.10 -4.78 -4.46
C GLN A 49 14.75 -3.67 -5.28
N HIS A 50 15.79 -4.01 -6.01
CA HIS A 50 16.33 -3.12 -7.03
C HIS A 50 15.51 -3.24 -8.31
N VAL A 51 15.12 -2.10 -8.89
CA VAL A 51 14.45 -1.98 -10.18
C VAL A 51 15.43 -1.41 -11.19
N GLU A 52 15.64 -2.13 -12.27
CA GLU A 52 16.54 -1.68 -13.34
C GLU A 52 15.98 -0.46 -14.07
N ALA A 53 16.88 0.40 -14.52
CA ALA A 53 16.55 1.57 -15.31
C ALA A 53 15.78 1.21 -16.58
N SER A 54 14.74 1.97 -16.89
CA SER A 54 13.90 1.74 -18.07
C SER A 54 13.34 3.03 -18.63
N SER A 55 13.38 3.18 -19.93
CA SER A 55 12.69 4.30 -20.61
C SER A 55 11.16 4.10 -20.71
N LYS A 56 10.67 2.92 -20.37
CA LYS A 56 9.24 2.60 -20.33
C LYS A 56 8.87 2.26 -18.90
N PRO A 57 8.18 3.17 -18.17
CA PRO A 57 7.72 2.87 -16.83
C PRO A 57 6.81 1.65 -16.81
N LYS A 58 7.08 0.73 -15.88
CA LYS A 58 6.28 -0.46 -15.61
C LYS A 58 5.29 -0.17 -14.49
N GLY A 59 4.21 -0.94 -14.43
CA GLY A 59 3.20 -0.77 -13.39
C GLY A 59 1.96 -1.59 -13.66
N VAL A 60 0.82 -1.07 -13.23
CA VAL A 60 -0.51 -1.64 -13.50
C VAL A 60 -1.26 -0.73 -14.45
N GLY A 61 -1.68 -1.27 -15.58
CA GLY A 61 -2.50 -0.58 -16.56
C GLY A 61 -3.86 -0.17 -15.99
N VAL A 62 -4.66 0.50 -16.82
CA VAL A 62 -5.99 0.99 -16.38
C VAL A 62 -6.86 -0.17 -15.90
N HIS A 63 -7.38 -0.03 -14.69
CA HIS A 63 -8.25 -1.00 -14.04
C HIS A 63 -9.26 -0.31 -13.10
N PRO A 64 -10.43 -0.96 -12.78
CA PRO A 64 -11.48 -0.35 -11.99
C PRO A 64 -11.36 -0.65 -10.50
N HIS A 65 -11.80 0.31 -9.68
CA HIS A 65 -12.12 0.11 -8.26
C HIS A 65 -13.49 0.70 -7.93
N ARG A 66 -14.21 0.08 -6.99
CA ARG A 66 -15.49 0.56 -6.49
C ARG A 66 -15.75 0.08 -5.07
N GLY A 67 -16.29 0.97 -4.23
CA GLY A 67 -16.83 0.64 -2.91
C GLY A 67 -15.79 0.48 -1.79
N PHE A 68 -14.54 0.84 -2.05
CA PHE A 68 -13.44 0.80 -1.08
C PHE A 68 -12.41 1.89 -1.38
N GLU A 69 -11.37 1.94 -0.58
CA GLU A 69 -10.26 2.85 -0.71
C GLU A 69 -8.95 2.07 -0.96
N THR A 70 -8.06 2.62 -1.76
CA THR A 70 -6.69 2.12 -1.91
C THR A 70 -5.73 3.09 -1.22
N VAL A 71 -4.88 2.55 -0.36
CA VAL A 71 -3.87 3.32 0.37
C VAL A 71 -2.50 2.75 0.03
N THR A 72 -1.67 3.55 -0.64
CA THR A 72 -0.32 3.16 -1.04
C THR A 72 0.69 3.93 -0.21
N LEU A 73 1.54 3.22 0.53
CA LEU A 73 2.63 3.78 1.33
C LEU A 73 3.95 3.50 0.61
N ALA A 74 4.61 4.55 0.14
CA ALA A 74 5.92 4.44 -0.52
C ALA A 74 7.03 4.48 0.52
N TYR A 75 7.80 3.39 0.65
CA TYR A 75 8.99 3.35 1.52
C TYR A 75 10.26 3.66 0.73
N LYS A 76 10.32 3.26 -0.53
CA LYS A 76 11.44 3.50 -1.45
C LYS A 76 10.90 3.65 -2.86
N GLY A 77 11.55 4.51 -3.64
CA GLY A 77 11.17 4.76 -5.03
C GLY A 77 10.05 5.77 -5.17
N ARG A 78 9.51 5.88 -6.38
CA ARG A 78 8.45 6.84 -6.72
C ARG A 78 7.36 6.18 -7.54
N ILE A 79 6.11 6.49 -7.23
CA ILE A 79 4.92 5.94 -7.89
C ILE A 79 4.09 7.09 -8.44
N ALA A 80 3.72 6.98 -9.70
CA ALA A 80 2.77 7.88 -10.35
C ALA A 80 1.39 7.24 -10.46
N HIS A 81 0.37 8.06 -10.36
CA HIS A 81 -1.05 7.70 -10.44
C HIS A 81 -1.79 8.64 -11.40
N HIS A 82 -2.75 8.08 -12.15
CA HIS A 82 -3.76 8.82 -12.91
C HIS A 82 -5.09 8.11 -12.80
N ASP A 83 -6.19 8.88 -12.73
CA ASP A 83 -7.52 8.31 -12.66
C ASP A 83 -8.56 8.98 -13.59
N SER A 84 -9.69 8.33 -13.77
CA SER A 84 -10.78 8.79 -14.63
C SER A 84 -11.59 9.96 -14.06
N ALA A 85 -11.37 10.32 -12.79
CA ALA A 85 -11.97 11.51 -12.18
C ALA A 85 -11.13 12.78 -12.42
N GLY A 86 -10.00 12.65 -13.15
CA GLY A 86 -9.11 13.76 -13.50
C GLY A 86 -8.01 14.01 -12.47
N ASN A 87 -7.82 13.12 -11.50
CA ASN A 87 -6.75 13.24 -10.55
C ASN A 87 -5.47 12.58 -11.08
N ALA A 88 -4.34 13.16 -10.71
CA ALA A 88 -3.01 12.63 -10.96
C ALA A 88 -2.09 13.05 -9.82
N GLY A 89 -1.06 12.25 -9.57
CA GLY A 89 -0.07 12.57 -8.55
C GLY A 89 1.12 11.64 -8.59
N VAL A 90 2.17 12.07 -7.88
CA VAL A 90 3.37 11.27 -7.63
C VAL A 90 3.60 11.24 -6.13
N ILE A 91 3.88 10.07 -5.60
CA ILE A 91 4.33 9.87 -4.23
C ILE A 91 5.75 9.33 -4.23
N GLY A 92 6.54 9.77 -3.26
CA GLY A 92 7.93 9.34 -3.02
C GLY A 92 8.10 8.75 -1.63
N GLU A 93 9.35 8.62 -1.19
CA GLU A 93 9.67 8.00 0.10
C GLU A 93 8.98 8.69 1.29
N GLY A 94 8.22 7.91 2.04
CA GLY A 94 7.46 8.36 3.21
C GLY A 94 6.10 8.96 2.90
N ASP A 95 5.78 9.20 1.63
CA ASP A 95 4.48 9.72 1.22
C ASP A 95 3.42 8.62 1.17
N VAL A 96 2.17 9.04 1.21
CA VAL A 96 0.99 8.17 1.12
C VAL A 96 0.05 8.69 0.04
N GLN A 97 -0.36 7.79 -0.85
CA GLN A 97 -1.48 8.01 -1.74
C GLN A 97 -2.73 7.39 -1.13
N TRP A 98 -3.79 8.19 -1.03
CA TRP A 98 -5.09 7.71 -0.55
C TRP A 98 -6.16 8.00 -1.60
N MET A 99 -6.63 6.96 -2.27
CA MET A 99 -7.69 7.07 -3.26
C MET A 99 -8.97 6.44 -2.73
N THR A 100 -10.02 7.24 -2.58
CA THR A 100 -11.37 6.78 -2.27
C THR A 100 -12.08 6.47 -3.59
N ALA A 101 -12.23 5.20 -3.94
CA ALA A 101 -12.89 4.82 -5.18
C ALA A 101 -14.42 4.99 -5.14
N ALA A 102 -15.05 4.83 -3.98
CA ALA A 102 -16.48 5.06 -3.71
C ALA A 102 -17.40 4.53 -4.82
N SER A 103 -18.13 5.40 -5.56
CA SER A 103 -19.04 4.99 -6.64
C SER A 103 -18.36 4.36 -7.86
N GLY A 104 -17.05 4.49 -7.95
CA GLY A 104 -16.24 3.86 -8.98
C GLY A 104 -15.29 4.80 -9.71
N VAL A 105 -14.08 4.33 -9.96
CA VAL A 105 -13.04 5.03 -10.68
C VAL A 105 -12.19 4.03 -11.45
N LEU A 106 -11.75 4.42 -12.65
CA LEU A 106 -10.67 3.73 -13.37
C LEU A 106 -9.37 4.42 -13.02
N HIS A 107 -8.32 3.67 -12.71
CA HIS A 107 -6.99 4.26 -12.48
C HIS A 107 -5.87 3.38 -13.02
N LYS A 108 -4.67 3.95 -13.07
CA LYS A 108 -3.41 3.26 -13.35
C LYS A 108 -2.35 3.72 -12.37
N GLU A 109 -1.45 2.82 -12.02
CA GLU A 109 -0.30 3.07 -11.15
C GLU A 109 0.97 2.53 -11.82
N TYR A 110 2.06 3.30 -11.79
CA TYR A 110 3.31 2.92 -12.44
C TYR A 110 4.50 3.62 -11.77
N TYR A 111 5.70 3.10 -12.00
CA TYR A 111 6.91 3.79 -11.58
C TYR A 111 6.96 5.18 -12.22
N GLU A 112 7.20 6.22 -11.42
CA GLU A 112 7.30 7.57 -11.96
C GLU A 112 8.39 7.64 -13.04
N GLU A 113 8.16 8.44 -14.09
CA GLU A 113 8.96 8.36 -15.33
C GLU A 113 10.43 8.72 -15.15
N GLU A 114 10.74 9.77 -14.37
CA GLU A 114 12.14 10.19 -14.15
C GLU A 114 12.84 9.13 -13.28
N TRP A 115 12.19 8.68 -12.21
CA TRP A 115 12.71 7.62 -11.37
C TRP A 115 12.91 6.31 -12.16
N ALA A 116 11.99 5.97 -13.04
CA ALA A 116 12.09 4.74 -13.84
C ALA A 116 13.29 4.78 -14.81
N ARG A 117 13.67 5.96 -15.32
CA ARG A 117 14.86 6.11 -16.18
C ARG A 117 16.16 5.89 -15.43
N GLU A 118 16.18 6.19 -14.15
CA GLU A 118 17.37 6.01 -13.29
C GLU A 118 17.40 4.61 -12.65
N GLY A 119 16.23 4.04 -12.39
CA GLY A 119 16.09 2.83 -11.59
C GLY A 119 16.40 3.09 -10.12
N GLY A 120 16.48 2.02 -9.33
CA GLY A 120 16.84 2.14 -7.93
C GLY A 120 16.06 1.21 -7.00
N ASP A 121 16.20 1.43 -5.71
CA ASP A 121 15.47 0.66 -4.70
C ASP A 121 13.99 1.02 -4.68
N PHE A 122 13.14 0.01 -4.71
CA PHE A 122 11.70 0.15 -4.63
C PHE A 122 11.13 -0.68 -3.48
N GLN A 123 10.21 -0.10 -2.71
CA GLN A 123 9.51 -0.77 -1.62
C GLN A 123 8.20 -0.05 -1.32
N MET A 124 7.08 -0.77 -1.25
CA MET A 124 5.78 -0.20 -0.89
C MET A 124 4.88 -1.19 -0.15
N VAL A 125 3.86 -0.66 0.49
CA VAL A 125 2.67 -1.41 0.92
C VAL A 125 1.46 -0.80 0.24
N GLN A 126 0.57 -1.64 -0.28
CA GLN A 126 -0.77 -1.22 -0.69
C GLN A 126 -1.81 -1.92 0.18
N LEU A 127 -2.72 -1.12 0.73
CA LEU A 127 -3.81 -1.57 1.59
C LEU A 127 -5.14 -1.18 0.96
N TRP A 128 -6.10 -2.12 0.91
CA TRP A 128 -7.47 -1.81 0.55
C TRP A 128 -8.35 -1.76 1.79
N VAL A 129 -9.06 -0.65 1.96
CA VAL A 129 -9.91 -0.38 3.11
C VAL A 129 -11.36 -0.30 2.67
N ASN A 130 -12.20 -1.19 3.19
CA ASN A 130 -13.62 -1.23 2.86
C ASN A 130 -14.34 0.05 3.34
N LEU A 131 -15.18 0.61 2.50
CA LEU A 131 -16.04 1.70 2.89
C LEU A 131 -17.33 1.18 3.54
N PRO A 132 -17.83 1.82 4.59
CA PRO A 132 -19.18 1.60 5.08
C PRO A 132 -20.21 1.77 3.95
N ARG A 133 -21.28 0.97 3.98
CA ARG A 133 -22.32 0.95 2.92
C ARG A 133 -22.81 2.35 2.51
N LYS A 134 -23.00 3.23 3.47
CA LYS A 134 -23.49 4.60 3.25
C LYS A 134 -22.56 5.49 2.41
N TYR A 135 -21.26 5.16 2.32
CA TYR A 135 -20.26 5.94 1.59
C TYR A 135 -19.86 5.31 0.24
N LYS A 136 -20.38 4.12 -0.08
CA LYS A 136 -19.99 3.41 -1.31
C LYS A 136 -20.46 4.10 -2.60
N GLU A 137 -21.46 4.95 -2.53
CA GLU A 137 -21.99 5.70 -3.67
C GLU A 137 -21.56 7.18 -3.69
N GLU A 138 -20.64 7.57 -2.80
CA GLU A 138 -20.06 8.91 -2.80
C GLU A 138 -19.18 9.14 -4.04
N LYS A 139 -18.81 10.39 -4.29
CA LYS A 139 -17.88 10.73 -5.37
C LYS A 139 -16.48 10.24 -5.05
N PRO A 140 -15.73 9.70 -6.04
CA PRO A 140 -14.33 9.39 -5.87
C PRO A 140 -13.51 10.60 -5.41
N ARG A 141 -12.50 10.34 -4.58
CA ARG A 141 -11.57 11.35 -4.08
C ARG A 141 -10.14 10.83 -4.13
N TYR A 142 -9.21 11.74 -4.26
CA TYR A 142 -7.78 11.44 -4.28
C TYR A 142 -7.04 12.40 -3.34
N GLN A 143 -6.08 11.86 -2.57
CA GLN A 143 -5.20 12.62 -1.71
C GLN A 143 -3.77 12.09 -1.87
N ALA A 144 -2.84 12.98 -2.22
CA ALA A 144 -1.41 12.76 -2.04
C ALA A 144 -1.01 13.41 -0.73
N LEU A 145 -0.62 12.60 0.24
CA LEU A 145 -0.23 13.05 1.59
C LEU A 145 1.29 12.99 1.67
N ALA A 146 1.93 14.15 1.69
CA ALA A 146 3.38 14.22 1.79
C ALA A 146 3.86 13.80 3.20
N SER A 147 5.02 13.20 3.29
CA SER A 147 5.60 12.73 4.56
C SER A 147 5.76 13.84 5.60
N ASN A 148 5.92 15.08 5.15
CA ASN A 148 6.02 16.26 6.02
C ASN A 148 4.66 16.75 6.55
N ASP A 149 3.55 16.30 5.97
CA ASP A 149 2.20 16.65 6.42
C ASP A 149 1.73 15.79 7.60
N PHE A 150 2.48 14.72 7.92
CA PHE A 150 2.18 13.86 9.06
C PHE A 150 2.80 14.37 10.33
N GLU A 151 1.99 14.47 11.39
CA GLU A 151 2.49 14.70 12.75
C GLU A 151 3.32 13.47 13.19
N ARG A 152 4.55 13.72 13.65
CA ARG A 152 5.41 12.67 14.20
C ARG A 152 5.12 12.50 15.67
N VAL A 153 4.49 11.38 16.03
CA VAL A 153 4.27 11.01 17.42
C VAL A 153 5.39 10.08 17.86
N TYR A 154 6.20 10.54 18.80
CA TYR A 154 7.23 9.71 19.43
C TYR A 154 6.58 8.86 20.52
N LEU A 155 6.31 7.59 20.21
CA LEU A 155 5.81 6.65 21.21
C LEU A 155 6.96 6.21 22.10
N CYS A 156 7.03 6.78 23.30
CA CYS A 156 7.94 6.33 24.37
C CYS A 156 7.81 4.82 24.70
N LEU A 157 6.74 4.21 24.25
CA LEU A 157 6.38 2.82 24.49
C LEU A 157 7.26 1.78 23.76
N LEU A 158 8.13 2.19 22.85
CA LEU A 158 9.10 1.27 22.24
C LEU A 158 10.12 0.74 23.26
N TYR A 159 10.28 1.45 24.39
CA TYR A 159 11.16 1.02 25.49
C TYR A 159 10.44 0.20 26.56
N THR A 160 9.11 0.12 26.54
CA THR A 160 8.31 -0.62 27.51
C THR A 160 7.70 -1.88 26.96
N SER A 161 7.84 -2.14 25.66
CA SER A 161 7.53 -3.44 25.11
C SER A 161 8.74 -4.34 25.37
N PRO A 162 8.66 -5.31 26.29
CA PRO A 162 9.76 -6.23 26.51
C PRO A 162 10.07 -6.91 25.18
N SER A 163 11.30 -6.74 24.71
CA SER A 163 11.80 -7.54 23.60
C SER A 163 11.68 -9.00 24.01
N PRO A 164 11.34 -9.94 23.10
CA PRO A 164 11.42 -11.37 23.40
C PRO A 164 12.79 -11.82 23.92
N ARG A 165 13.82 -10.95 23.85
CA ARG A 165 15.17 -11.19 24.38
C ARG A 165 15.34 -10.72 25.82
N ASP A 166 14.44 -9.88 26.35
CA ASP A 166 14.56 -9.34 27.71
C ASP A 166 13.97 -10.27 28.78
N GLY A 167 13.43 -11.41 28.40
CA GLY A 167 12.89 -12.44 29.29
C GLY A 167 13.76 -13.68 29.46
N ALA A 168 15.00 -13.65 28.99
CA ALA A 168 15.96 -14.75 29.16
C ALA A 168 16.98 -14.38 30.24
N THR A 169 16.59 -14.50 31.52
CA THR A 169 17.46 -14.80 32.66
C THR A 169 16.87 -15.94 33.44
#